data_79a2515d4efdb460f16b48c11fca3d91
#
_entry.id   79a2515d4efdb460f16b48c11fca3d91
#
_cell.length_a   1.000
_cell.length_b   1.000
_cell.length_c   1.000
_cell.angle_alpha   90.00
_cell.angle_beta   90.00
_cell.angle_gamma   90.00
#
_symmetry.space_group_name_H-M   'P 1'
#
loop_
_entity.id
_entity.type
_entity.pdbx_description
1 polymer ?
#
loop_
_entity_poly.entity_id
_entity_poly.type
_entity_poly.pdbx_seq_one_letter_code
_entity_poly.pdbx_strand_id
1 'polypeptide(L)'
;MTAEKYTFPANYGEFDAVFREYRAIFEKQLRTVCDSFCDNGAKYRALYDAASYSLEAGGKRIRPVLAFEMCRVCGGDINDAVPAAVAVEMIHTFSLIHDDLPCMDDDDMRRGRPSCHKAHGEAVALLAGDALSAYAGKYICCLLYTSDAADD
;
A
#
# COMPACT_ATOMS: atom_id res chain seq x y z
N MET A 1 -4.48 -9.79 -29.63
CA MET A 1 -3.19 -10.04 -28.96
C MET A 1 -3.37 -11.30 -28.12
N THR A 2 -2.63 -12.37 -28.45
CA THR A 2 -2.68 -13.65 -27.73
C THR A 2 -2.01 -13.43 -26.37
N ALA A 3 -2.78 -13.51 -25.29
CA ALA A 3 -2.24 -13.51 -23.95
C ALA A 3 -1.24 -14.68 -23.82
N GLU A 4 0.03 -14.39 -23.57
CA GLU A 4 0.98 -15.43 -23.19
C GLU A 4 0.42 -16.18 -21.98
N LYS A 5 0.18 -17.47 -22.17
CA LYS A 5 -0.26 -18.33 -21.07
C LYS A 5 0.87 -18.42 -20.05
N TYR A 6 0.65 -17.81 -18.89
CA TYR A 6 1.57 -17.94 -17.77
C TYR A 6 1.64 -19.41 -17.33
N THR A 7 2.85 -19.93 -17.31
CA THR A 7 3.17 -21.20 -16.66
C THR A 7 3.71 -20.89 -15.25
N PHE A 8 3.12 -21.48 -14.23
CA PHE A 8 3.66 -21.36 -12.86
C PHE A 8 5.15 -21.73 -12.85
N PRO A 9 5.96 -20.97 -12.12
CA PRO A 9 7.38 -21.30 -11.98
C PRO A 9 7.54 -22.72 -11.44
N ALA A 10 8.33 -23.52 -12.16
CA ALA A 10 8.56 -24.92 -11.80
C ALA A 10 9.49 -25.10 -10.57
N ASN A 11 10.06 -23.99 -10.06
CA ASN A 11 11.00 -24.01 -8.95
C ASN A 11 10.91 -22.73 -8.07
N TYR A 12 11.35 -22.85 -6.82
CA TYR A 12 11.33 -21.74 -5.83
C TYR A 12 12.20 -20.55 -6.22
N GLY A 13 13.24 -20.74 -7.03
CA GLY A 13 14.12 -19.66 -7.49
C GLY A 13 13.40 -18.70 -8.43
N GLU A 14 12.51 -19.18 -9.28
CA GLU A 14 11.65 -18.36 -10.14
C GLU A 14 10.62 -17.59 -9.33
N PHE A 15 10.01 -18.22 -8.32
CA PHE A 15 9.09 -17.56 -7.39
C PHE A 15 9.77 -16.38 -6.68
N ASP A 16 10.96 -16.58 -6.13
CA ASP A 16 11.71 -15.52 -5.45
C ASP A 16 12.08 -14.37 -6.39
N ALA A 17 12.35 -14.65 -7.66
CA ALA A 17 12.63 -13.62 -8.66
C ALA A 17 11.39 -12.77 -8.95
N VAL A 18 10.25 -13.40 -9.23
CA VAL A 18 8.97 -12.73 -9.49
C VAL A 18 8.53 -11.94 -8.26
N PHE A 19 8.63 -12.54 -7.07
CA PHE A 19 8.28 -11.85 -5.82
C PHE A 19 9.10 -10.57 -5.62
N ARG A 20 10.42 -10.62 -5.86
CA ARG A 20 11.29 -9.45 -5.75
C ARG A 20 10.95 -8.38 -6.80
N GLU A 21 10.65 -8.77 -8.02
CA GLU A 21 10.23 -7.86 -9.08
C GLU A 21 8.94 -7.12 -8.72
N TYR A 22 7.89 -7.85 -8.34
CA TYR A 22 6.61 -7.26 -7.95
C TYR A 22 6.76 -6.34 -6.73
N ARG A 23 7.55 -6.76 -5.76
CA ARG A 23 7.87 -5.92 -4.62
C ARG A 23 8.59 -4.63 -5.03
N ALA A 24 9.52 -4.69 -5.96
CA ALA A 24 10.24 -3.50 -6.44
C ALA A 24 9.29 -2.54 -7.18
N ILE A 25 8.39 -3.06 -8.04
CA ILE A 25 7.35 -2.27 -8.69
C ILE A 25 6.48 -1.58 -7.64
N PHE A 26 5.98 -2.33 -6.68
CA PHE A 26 5.14 -1.80 -5.60
C PHE A 26 5.84 -0.70 -4.79
N GLU A 27 7.07 -0.93 -4.31
CA GLU A 27 7.82 0.04 -3.50
C GLU A 27 8.08 1.35 -4.26
N LYS A 28 8.30 1.28 -5.57
CA LYS A 28 8.42 2.48 -6.43
C LYS A 28 7.12 3.27 -6.45
N GLN A 29 5.99 2.60 -6.65
CA GLN A 29 4.68 3.25 -6.68
C GLN A 29 4.29 3.81 -5.30
N LEU A 30 4.56 3.07 -4.22
CA LEU A 30 4.30 3.52 -2.87
C LEU A 30 5.03 4.83 -2.56
N ARG A 31 6.31 4.97 -2.96
CA ARG A 31 7.06 6.23 -2.80
C ARG A 31 6.42 7.36 -3.55
N THR A 32 6.02 7.16 -4.82
CA THR A 32 5.31 8.19 -5.59
C THR A 32 4.05 8.66 -4.87
N VAL A 33 3.32 7.76 -4.22
CA VAL A 33 2.14 8.09 -3.42
C VAL A 33 2.51 8.89 -2.18
N CYS A 34 3.54 8.47 -1.43
CA CYS A 34 4.01 9.18 -0.25
C CYS A 34 4.53 10.59 -0.61
N ASP A 35 5.24 10.72 -1.72
CA ASP A 35 5.69 12.02 -2.24
C ASP A 35 4.51 12.95 -2.56
N SER A 36 3.43 12.41 -3.15
CA SER A 36 2.22 13.17 -3.46
C SER A 36 1.49 13.70 -2.20
N PHE A 37 1.67 13.08 -1.05
CA PHE A 37 1.15 13.58 0.21
C PHE A 37 1.83 14.88 0.61
N CYS A 38 3.11 15.07 0.30
CA CYS A 38 3.87 16.28 0.62
C CYS A 38 3.41 17.50 -0.17
N ASP A 39 2.86 17.31 -1.36
CA ASP A 39 2.41 18.40 -2.26
C ASP A 39 1.11 19.06 -1.78
N ASN A 40 0.36 18.44 -0.88
CA ASN A 40 -0.93 18.93 -0.38
C ASN A 40 -0.85 20.04 0.69
N GLY A 41 0.32 20.64 0.88
CA GLY A 41 0.53 21.88 1.64
C GLY A 41 0.88 21.67 3.12
N ALA A 42 1.55 22.68 3.68
CA ALA A 42 2.10 22.68 5.05
C ALA A 42 1.06 22.44 6.17
N LYS A 43 -0.23 22.67 5.89
CA LYS A 43 -1.32 22.59 6.88
C LYS A 43 -1.53 21.20 7.46
N TYR A 44 -1.28 20.14 6.68
CA TYR A 44 -1.50 18.74 7.10
C TYR A 44 -0.22 17.92 7.16
N ARG A 45 0.92 18.58 7.19
CA ARG A 45 2.23 17.94 7.09
C ARG A 45 2.44 16.86 8.15
N ALA A 46 2.13 17.13 9.40
CA ALA A 46 2.28 16.15 10.49
C ALA A 46 1.48 14.87 10.24
N LEU A 47 0.28 14.98 9.64
CA LEU A 47 -0.56 13.86 9.29
C LEU A 47 0.07 13.02 8.17
N TYR A 48 0.54 13.68 7.11
CA TYR A 48 1.16 13.01 5.97
C TYR A 48 2.51 12.39 6.33
N ASP A 49 3.32 13.07 7.15
CA ASP A 49 4.59 12.55 7.66
C ASP A 49 4.36 11.25 8.48
N ALA A 50 3.33 11.20 9.32
CA ALA A 50 2.98 10.02 10.10
C ALA A 50 2.45 8.86 9.24
N ALA A 51 1.63 9.17 8.22
CA ALA A 51 1.13 8.20 7.25
C ALA A 51 2.28 7.58 6.44
N SER A 52 3.15 8.42 5.85
CA SER A 52 4.32 7.98 5.09
C SER A 52 5.30 7.20 5.97
N TYR A 53 5.56 7.67 7.20
CA TYR A 53 6.39 6.98 8.19
C TYR A 53 5.96 5.52 8.36
N SER A 54 4.67 5.27 8.46
CA SER A 54 4.12 3.92 8.66
C SER A 54 4.09 3.09 7.38
N LEU A 55 3.74 3.69 6.24
CA LEU A 55 3.74 3.03 4.93
C LEU A 55 5.15 2.60 4.52
N GLU A 56 6.16 3.45 4.75
CA GLU A 56 7.56 3.20 4.39
C GLU A 56 8.33 2.39 5.43
N ALA A 57 7.69 1.97 6.52
CA ALA A 57 8.32 1.14 7.55
C ALA A 57 8.80 -0.24 7.02
N GLY A 58 8.58 -0.53 5.75
CA GLY A 58 8.96 -1.79 5.12
C GLY A 58 7.94 -2.90 5.35
N GLY A 59 8.38 -4.14 5.25
CA GLY A 59 7.55 -5.33 5.42
C GLY A 59 7.69 -6.33 4.27
N LYS A 60 6.97 -7.45 4.36
CA LYS A 60 7.02 -8.52 3.35
C LYS A 60 6.28 -8.16 2.06
N ARG A 61 5.35 -7.21 2.10
CA ARG A 61 4.52 -6.78 0.95
C ARG A 61 3.78 -7.93 0.27
N ILE A 62 3.33 -8.90 1.04
CA ILE A 62 2.62 -10.08 0.50
C ILE A 62 1.31 -9.66 -0.17
N ARG A 63 0.55 -8.73 0.43
CA ARG A 63 -0.76 -8.29 -0.10
C ARG A 63 -0.66 -7.63 -1.48
N PRO A 64 0.22 -6.66 -1.70
CA PRO A 64 0.48 -6.09 -3.02
C PRO A 64 0.92 -7.13 -4.06
N VAL A 65 1.84 -8.02 -3.68
CA VAL A 65 2.32 -9.09 -4.57
C VAL A 65 1.19 -10.03 -4.97
N LEU A 66 0.32 -10.40 -4.03
CA LEU A 66 -0.85 -11.21 -4.34
C LEU A 66 -1.84 -10.47 -5.26
N ALA A 67 -2.03 -9.16 -5.10
CA ALA A 67 -2.89 -8.37 -5.98
C ALA A 67 -2.36 -8.39 -7.43
N PHE A 68 -1.05 -8.20 -7.63
CA PHE A 68 -0.43 -8.30 -8.94
C PHE A 68 -0.56 -9.69 -9.56
N GLU A 69 -0.30 -10.73 -8.76
CA GLU A 69 -0.39 -12.10 -9.21
C GLU A 69 -1.82 -12.50 -9.61
N MET A 70 -2.81 -12.09 -8.83
CA MET A 70 -4.22 -12.35 -9.15
C MET A 70 -4.64 -11.62 -10.43
N CYS A 71 -4.25 -10.36 -10.62
CA CYS A 71 -4.49 -9.62 -11.84
C CYS A 71 -3.93 -10.37 -13.05
N ARG A 72 -2.67 -10.80 -12.96
CA ARG A 72 -2.00 -11.54 -14.02
C ARG A 72 -2.67 -12.89 -14.33
N VAL A 73 -3.06 -13.65 -13.29
CA VAL A 73 -3.77 -14.92 -13.46
C VAL A 73 -5.11 -14.73 -14.17
N CYS A 74 -5.77 -13.58 -13.94
CA CYS A 74 -7.00 -13.20 -14.63
C CYS A 74 -6.76 -12.65 -16.06
N GLY A 75 -5.49 -12.55 -16.50
CA GLY A 75 -5.15 -12.06 -17.83
C GLY A 75 -5.05 -10.55 -17.97
N GLY A 76 -5.06 -9.81 -16.83
CA GLY A 76 -4.89 -8.36 -16.79
C GLY A 76 -3.41 -7.93 -16.79
N ASP A 77 -3.19 -6.63 -17.04
CA ASP A 77 -1.87 -6.00 -16.88
C ASP A 77 -1.65 -5.68 -15.40
N ILE A 78 -0.47 -6.01 -14.85
CA ILE A 78 -0.13 -5.73 -13.45
C ILE A 78 -0.15 -4.22 -13.14
N ASN A 79 0.06 -3.37 -14.14
CA ASN A 79 -0.04 -1.92 -13.98
C ASN A 79 -1.45 -1.47 -13.61
N ASP A 80 -2.48 -2.17 -14.09
CA ASP A 80 -3.88 -1.88 -13.74
C ASP A 80 -4.20 -2.26 -12.29
N ALA A 81 -3.44 -3.20 -11.71
CA ALA A 81 -3.58 -3.61 -10.32
C ALA A 81 -2.82 -2.72 -9.32
N VAL A 82 -1.94 -1.81 -9.78
CA VAL A 82 -1.15 -0.94 -8.89
C VAL A 82 -1.99 -0.18 -7.89
N PRO A 83 -3.08 0.51 -8.28
CA PRO A 83 -3.90 1.23 -7.32
C PRO A 83 -4.57 0.31 -6.29
N ALA A 84 -5.03 -0.87 -6.70
CA ALA A 84 -5.59 -1.87 -5.77
C ALA A 84 -4.51 -2.40 -4.80
N ALA A 85 -3.30 -2.66 -5.29
CA ALA A 85 -2.16 -3.07 -4.48
C ALA A 85 -1.77 -2.00 -3.44
N VAL A 86 -1.79 -0.73 -3.83
CA VAL A 86 -1.53 0.41 -2.92
C VAL A 86 -2.65 0.52 -1.89
N ALA A 87 -3.91 0.47 -2.31
CA ALA A 87 -5.06 0.59 -1.42
C ALA A 87 -5.08 -0.51 -0.36
N VAL A 88 -4.84 -1.77 -0.73
CA VAL A 88 -4.84 -2.88 0.23
C VAL A 88 -3.68 -2.77 1.24
N GLU A 89 -2.53 -2.24 0.84
CA GLU A 89 -1.43 -1.99 1.78
C GLU A 89 -1.70 -0.77 2.68
N MET A 90 -2.41 0.26 2.18
CA MET A 90 -2.89 1.37 3.03
C MET A 90 -3.86 0.86 4.10
N ILE A 91 -4.84 0.01 3.74
CA ILE A 91 -5.77 -0.61 4.67
C ILE A 91 -5.02 -1.46 5.70
N HIS A 92 -4.03 -2.23 5.28
CA HIS A 92 -3.21 -2.99 6.21
C HIS A 92 -2.40 -2.09 7.13
N THR A 93 -1.84 -1.01 6.62
CA THR A 93 -1.01 -0.10 7.42
C THR A 93 -1.86 0.67 8.42
N PHE A 94 -3.06 1.13 8.04
CA PHE A 94 -3.96 1.78 8.98
C PHE A 94 -4.33 0.85 10.14
N SER A 95 -4.65 -0.43 9.86
CA SER A 95 -4.98 -1.38 10.93
C SER A 95 -3.82 -1.55 11.92
N LEU A 96 -2.58 -1.64 11.42
CA LEU A 96 -1.40 -1.73 12.29
C LEU A 96 -1.17 -0.47 13.13
N ILE A 97 -1.41 0.73 12.56
CA ILE A 97 -1.31 1.98 13.32
C ILE A 97 -2.31 2.01 14.47
N HIS A 98 -3.55 1.58 14.21
CA HIS A 98 -4.60 1.57 15.22
C HIS A 98 -4.40 0.47 16.26
N ASP A 99 -3.98 -0.73 15.85
CA ASP A 99 -3.67 -1.83 16.76
C ASP A 99 -2.56 -1.44 17.76
N ASP A 100 -1.54 -0.68 17.30
CA ASP A 100 -0.43 -0.25 18.15
C ASP A 100 -0.79 0.84 19.18
N LEU A 101 -1.96 1.48 19.09
CA LEU A 101 -2.35 2.56 20.00
C LEU A 101 -2.45 2.08 21.46
N PRO A 102 -2.22 2.98 22.47
CA PRO A 102 -2.31 2.63 23.88
C PRO A 102 -3.67 2.11 24.32
N CYS A 103 -4.75 2.43 23.61
CA CYS A 103 -6.09 1.92 23.89
C CYS A 103 -6.36 0.53 23.26
N MET A 104 -5.42 0.00 22.50
CA MET A 104 -5.49 -1.30 21.83
C MET A 104 -4.38 -2.22 22.37
N ASP A 105 -3.37 -2.56 21.56
CA ASP A 105 -2.29 -3.48 21.95
C ASP A 105 -1.14 -2.79 22.71
N ASP A 106 -1.08 -1.45 22.69
CA ASP A 106 -0.04 -0.60 23.30
C ASP A 106 1.39 -1.03 22.91
N ASP A 107 1.60 -1.31 21.63
CA ASP A 107 2.90 -1.72 21.11
C ASP A 107 3.83 -0.52 20.91
N ASP A 108 4.97 -0.52 21.58
CA ASP A 108 5.98 0.54 21.46
C ASP A 108 6.77 0.49 20.16
N MET A 109 6.86 -0.69 19.53
CA MET A 109 7.73 -0.95 18.38
C MET A 109 7.01 -1.71 17.27
N ARG A 110 7.18 -1.25 16.02
CA ARG A 110 6.66 -1.92 14.83
C ARG A 110 7.75 -2.04 13.75
N ARG A 111 8.00 -3.26 13.27
CA ARG A 111 9.00 -3.54 12.22
C ARG A 111 10.40 -3.01 12.56
N GLY A 112 10.81 -3.07 13.84
CA GLY A 112 12.13 -2.68 14.32
C GLY A 112 12.35 -1.17 14.50
N ARG A 113 11.26 -0.37 14.46
CA ARG A 113 11.27 1.08 14.73
C ARG A 113 10.11 1.45 15.65
N PRO A 114 10.12 2.62 16.31
CA PRO A 114 9.00 3.06 17.15
C PRO A 114 7.68 2.98 16.38
N SER A 115 6.60 2.58 17.05
CA SER A 115 5.25 2.61 16.49
C SER A 115 4.84 4.05 16.15
N CYS A 116 3.80 4.21 15.32
CA CYS A 116 3.39 5.54 14.84
C CYS A 116 3.06 6.49 16.01
N HIS A 117 2.35 6.01 17.03
CA HIS A 117 1.98 6.83 18.18
C HIS A 117 3.19 7.23 19.05
N LYS A 118 4.22 6.40 19.14
CA LYS A 118 5.47 6.76 19.84
C LYS A 118 6.30 7.78 19.07
N ALA A 119 6.28 7.74 17.73
CA ALA A 119 7.04 8.66 16.87
C ALA A 119 6.35 10.01 16.67
N HIS A 120 5.01 10.03 16.55
CA HIS A 120 4.24 11.20 16.12
C HIS A 120 3.17 11.65 17.14
N GLY A 121 2.96 10.89 18.23
CA GLY A 121 1.91 11.11 19.22
C GLY A 121 0.60 10.43 18.84
N GLU A 122 -0.21 10.10 19.87
CA GLU A 122 -1.45 9.31 19.73
C GLU A 122 -2.47 9.93 18.78
N ALA A 123 -2.75 11.24 18.96
CA ALA A 123 -3.75 11.93 18.16
C ALA A 123 -3.37 11.97 16.66
N VAL A 124 -2.09 12.19 16.35
CA VAL A 124 -1.60 12.19 14.96
C VAL A 124 -1.62 10.79 14.38
N ALA A 125 -1.23 9.78 15.15
CA ALA A 125 -1.28 8.39 14.73
C ALA A 125 -2.71 7.93 14.44
N LEU A 126 -3.66 8.23 15.31
CA LEU A 126 -5.08 7.92 15.08
C LEU A 126 -5.57 8.53 13.75
N LEU A 127 -5.35 9.83 13.57
CA LEU A 127 -5.77 10.53 12.36
C LEU A 127 -5.01 10.06 11.10
N ALA A 128 -3.75 9.62 11.24
CA ALA A 128 -2.99 9.05 10.12
C ALA A 128 -3.59 7.72 9.66
N GLY A 129 -4.02 6.88 10.59
CA GLY A 129 -4.77 5.66 10.29
C GLY A 129 -6.08 5.96 9.56
N ASP A 130 -6.90 6.89 10.09
CA ASP A 130 -8.15 7.31 9.44
C ASP A 130 -7.92 7.84 8.03
N ALA A 131 -6.89 8.68 7.85
CA ALA A 131 -6.53 9.23 6.55
C ALA A 131 -6.15 8.12 5.56
N LEU A 132 -5.34 7.15 5.96
CA LEU A 132 -4.96 6.02 5.10
C LEU A 132 -6.16 5.19 4.68
N SER A 133 -7.11 4.93 5.57
CA SER A 133 -8.36 4.23 5.26
C SER A 133 -9.19 4.99 4.23
N ALA A 134 -9.34 6.31 4.39
CA ALA A 134 -10.05 7.16 3.44
C ALA A 134 -9.35 7.24 2.07
N TYR A 135 -8.02 7.37 2.06
CA TYR A 135 -7.23 7.36 0.82
C TYR A 135 -7.32 6.03 0.08
N ALA A 136 -7.33 4.90 0.78
CA ALA A 136 -7.52 3.59 0.16
C ALA A 136 -8.85 3.52 -0.60
N GLY A 137 -9.92 4.01 0.00
CA GLY A 137 -11.23 4.12 -0.66
C GLY A 137 -11.17 4.99 -1.91
N LYS A 138 -10.53 6.16 -1.84
CA LYS A 138 -10.33 7.04 -2.99
C LYS A 138 -9.57 6.34 -4.12
N TYR A 139 -8.50 5.62 -3.82
CA TYR A 139 -7.71 4.89 -4.82
C TYR A 139 -8.53 3.85 -5.56
N ILE A 140 -9.35 3.07 -4.86
CA ILE A 140 -10.22 2.03 -5.45
C ILE A 140 -11.31 2.69 -6.31
N CYS A 141 -11.96 3.75 -5.81
CA CYS A 141 -13.03 4.43 -6.55
C CYS A 141 -12.53 5.11 -7.83
N CYS A 142 -11.33 5.72 -7.81
CA CYS A 142 -10.75 6.33 -9.01
C CYS A 142 -10.48 5.31 -10.12
N LEU A 143 -10.15 4.06 -9.79
CA LEU A 143 -9.97 2.98 -10.76
C LEU A 143 -11.27 2.65 -11.50
N LEU A 144 -12.36 2.53 -10.74
CA LEU A 144 -13.67 2.19 -11.30
C LEU A 144 -14.20 3.30 -12.23
N TYR A 145 -13.87 4.56 -11.92
CA TYR A 145 -14.37 5.71 -12.69
C TYR A 145 -13.60 5.97 -14.00
N THR A 146 -12.33 5.57 -14.08
CA THR A 146 -11.53 5.75 -15.29
C THR A 146 -11.74 4.64 -16.32
N SER A 147 -12.22 3.46 -15.93
CA SER A 147 -12.52 2.37 -16.85
C SER A 147 -13.85 2.56 -17.60
N ASP A 148 -14.84 3.18 -16.96
CA ASP A 148 -16.17 3.40 -17.60
C ASP A 148 -16.20 4.64 -18.51
N ALA A 149 -15.28 5.60 -18.31
CA ALA A 149 -15.23 6.83 -19.12
C ALA A 149 -14.54 6.67 -20.49
N ALA A 150 -13.96 5.50 -20.77
CA ALA A 150 -13.27 5.21 -22.03
C ALA A 150 -14.17 4.54 -23.08
N ASP A 151 -15.40 4.12 -22.71
CA ASP A 151 -16.33 3.39 -23.60
C ASP A 151 -17.52 4.26 -24.09
N ASP A 152 -17.57 5.57 -23.76
CA ASP A 152 -18.49 6.57 -24.33
C ASP A 152 -17.75 7.54 -25.26
#